data_03f7f7931aac835a984f574a4390a367
#
_entry.id   03f7f7931aac835a984f574a4390a367
#
_cell.length_a   1.000
_cell.length_b   1.000
_cell.length_c   1.000
_cell.angle_alpha   90.00
_cell.angle_beta   90.00
_cell.angle_gamma   90.00
#
_symmetry.space_group_name_H-M   'P 1'
#
loop_
_entity.id
_entity.type
_entity.pdbx_description
1 polymer ?
#
loop_
_entity_poly.entity_id
_entity_poly.type
_entity_poly.pdbx_seq_one_letter_code
_entity_poly.pdbx_strand_id
1 'polypeptide(L)'
;MQSIKYHLRQTKINMNRTDRIERITAITDKTTDWKQQIPWKGELKSMPVYDIPLDLLVYNKYNGRILSRTKSLENQKQKIDVESDSGKKIIEKLLWDSKEERNKKTQISIANFGQQKVGIITKDGIIIDGNRRAMLLNDIQNDGFLSKKKLPKKYNYFKAVVLPVTLEENPIEIEELETKFQMGEDEKLGYNATEKYLKAKEIYLRLTKSSKIILNELNDEAIKKISDWMGETNSEVRKYMNTMVLMDEYLNYLEYDGIYTQLDSREDQFLSLTKWLNTFYGSESKKGFDGYDDTDVDDLKTIAFDFLRIRNSYDGKEFRNLAEGNKEKHFFGNKEIWNNFSTKHFETLDRIPEESEIDFNTNNLEKHLNARDNEFFETSKFGKSESEFIENINNNKTLVGYNRASDAPEKLVKKASQAFDAIKTGHSSFSKPTVQNLIEELGTKVISSLKDKSTSKVLDHIINLLESIDIDKIPDAEVEKVKLISKKITSYCYHNFDKGL
;
A
#
# COMPACT_ATOMS: atom_id res chain seq x y z
N MET A 1 16.39 39.17 57.90
CA MET A 1 17.30 38.71 56.82
C MET A 1 16.44 37.99 55.77
N GLN A 2 16.05 38.73 54.76
CA GLN A 2 15.25 38.26 53.64
C GLN A 2 16.15 37.56 52.63
N SER A 3 15.90 36.27 52.42
CA SER A 3 16.55 35.46 51.39
C SER A 3 15.96 35.82 50.02
N ILE A 4 16.77 36.46 49.18
CA ILE A 4 16.48 36.75 47.77
C ILE A 4 16.59 35.43 47.03
N LYS A 5 15.45 34.82 46.70
CA LYS A 5 15.38 33.73 45.70
C LYS A 5 15.57 34.34 44.31
N TYR A 6 16.75 34.23 43.76
CA TYR A 6 17.00 34.44 42.33
C TYR A 6 16.27 33.35 41.53
N HIS A 7 15.12 33.69 41.01
CA HIS A 7 14.49 32.99 39.92
C HIS A 7 15.18 33.45 38.62
N LEU A 8 16.25 32.78 38.22
CA LEU A 8 16.72 32.82 36.85
C LEU A 8 15.71 32.07 35.98
N ARG A 9 14.63 32.73 35.60
CA ARG A 9 13.93 32.45 34.36
C ARG A 9 14.92 32.81 33.26
N GLN A 10 15.64 31.81 32.70
CA GLN A 10 16.27 31.96 31.41
C GLN A 10 15.12 32.20 30.44
N THR A 11 14.88 33.45 30.06
CA THR A 11 14.20 33.81 28.83
C THR A 11 14.99 33.16 27.71
N LYS A 12 14.45 32.08 27.10
CA LYS A 12 14.98 31.54 25.86
C LYS A 12 14.92 32.66 24.84
N ILE A 13 16.05 33.32 24.60
CA ILE A 13 16.23 34.25 23.49
C ILE A 13 16.06 33.36 22.26
N ASN A 14 15.09 33.65 21.41
CA ASN A 14 14.94 32.99 20.11
C ASN A 14 16.25 33.26 19.34
N MET A 15 17.13 32.26 19.31
CA MET A 15 18.44 32.36 18.66
C MET A 15 18.22 32.44 17.17
N ASN A 16 18.60 33.54 16.57
CA ASN A 16 18.55 33.64 15.11
C ASN A 16 19.67 32.83 14.45
N ARG A 17 19.55 32.58 13.15
CA ARG A 17 20.48 31.76 12.37
C ARG A 17 21.92 32.35 12.37
N THR A 18 22.07 33.64 12.33
CA THR A 18 23.37 34.32 12.33
C THR A 18 24.12 34.12 13.64
N ASP A 19 23.44 34.33 14.79
CA ASP A 19 24.04 34.12 16.10
C ASP A 19 24.43 32.64 16.30
N ARG A 20 23.64 31.73 15.74
CA ARG A 20 23.91 30.28 15.78
C ARG A 20 25.19 29.95 14.99
N ILE A 21 25.35 30.49 13.78
CA ILE A 21 26.56 30.33 12.97
C ILE A 21 27.77 30.85 13.70
N GLU A 22 27.71 32.04 14.27
CA GLU A 22 28.82 32.64 15.02
C GLU A 22 29.23 31.77 16.21
N ARG A 23 28.26 31.28 16.99
CA ARG A 23 28.54 30.40 18.12
C ARG A 23 29.12 29.04 17.72
N ILE A 24 28.67 28.44 16.62
CA ILE A 24 29.22 27.20 16.08
C ILE A 24 30.63 27.45 15.57
N THR A 25 30.87 28.56 14.85
CA THR A 25 32.19 28.96 14.36
C THR A 25 33.19 29.12 15.52
N ALA A 26 32.80 29.82 16.59
CA ALA A 26 33.66 29.94 17.78
C ALA A 26 33.99 28.60 18.47
N ILE A 27 33.18 27.56 18.27
CA ILE A 27 33.48 26.20 18.74
C ILE A 27 34.47 25.54 17.78
N THR A 28 34.26 25.67 16.46
CA THR A 28 35.08 25.00 15.43
C THR A 28 36.46 25.65 15.23
N ASP A 29 36.64 26.87 15.66
CA ASP A 29 37.97 27.54 15.67
C ASP A 29 38.92 26.94 16.70
N LYS A 30 38.39 26.12 17.63
CA LYS A 30 39.22 25.40 18.62
C LYS A 30 39.74 24.08 18.01
N THR A 31 41.02 23.81 18.24
CA THR A 31 41.63 22.55 17.81
C THR A 31 41.08 21.36 18.63
N THR A 32 40.84 20.26 17.95
CA THR A 32 40.50 18.96 18.58
C THR A 32 41.29 17.85 17.93
N ASP A 33 41.78 16.92 18.76
CA ASP A 33 42.52 15.74 18.29
C ASP A 33 41.59 14.62 17.78
N TRP A 34 40.29 14.69 18.11
CA TRP A 34 39.35 13.70 17.65
C TRP A 34 38.87 14.02 16.24
N LYS A 35 39.06 13.07 15.33
CA LYS A 35 38.65 13.16 13.93
C LYS A 35 37.80 11.97 13.50
N GLN A 36 36.86 12.20 12.61
CA GLN A 36 36.01 11.20 11.99
C GLN A 36 36.20 11.21 10.48
N GLN A 37 36.29 10.04 9.85
CA GLN A 37 36.31 9.90 8.41
C GLN A 37 34.88 10.10 7.85
N ILE A 38 34.70 11.06 6.94
CA ILE A 38 33.44 11.41 6.33
C ILE A 38 33.59 11.40 4.81
N PRO A 39 32.74 10.68 4.05
CA PRO A 39 32.70 10.74 2.60
C PRO A 39 32.09 12.09 2.17
N TRP A 40 32.96 13.05 1.83
CA TRP A 40 32.55 14.39 1.47
C TRP A 40 33.08 14.78 0.10
N LYS A 41 32.16 15.16 -0.83
CA LYS A 41 32.48 15.52 -2.23
C LYS A 41 33.29 14.45 -2.97
N GLY A 42 32.85 13.20 -2.84
CA GLY A 42 33.49 12.05 -3.52
C GLY A 42 34.79 11.56 -2.88
N GLU A 43 35.29 12.19 -1.83
CA GLU A 43 36.52 11.83 -1.13
C GLU A 43 36.27 11.48 0.34
N LEU A 44 37.05 10.55 0.89
CA LEU A 44 37.02 10.23 2.33
C LEU A 44 37.90 11.27 3.09
N LYS A 45 37.25 12.23 3.75
CA LYS A 45 37.93 13.30 4.49
C LYS A 45 37.94 13.08 5.99
N SER A 46 39.11 13.27 6.60
CA SER A 46 39.28 13.28 8.05
C SER A 46 38.85 14.63 8.62
N MET A 47 37.67 14.70 9.24
CA MET A 47 37.11 15.94 9.77
C MET A 47 37.09 15.94 11.29
N PRO A 48 37.36 17.10 11.95
CA PRO A 48 37.35 17.20 13.40
C PRO A 48 35.96 17.03 13.98
N VAL A 49 35.90 16.45 15.18
CA VAL A 49 34.66 16.23 15.94
C VAL A 49 34.58 17.22 17.10
N TYR A 50 33.44 17.85 17.26
CA TYR A 50 33.19 18.85 18.29
C TYR A 50 32.00 18.47 19.18
N ASP A 51 32.02 18.94 20.43
CA ASP A 51 30.89 18.88 21.33
C ASP A 51 29.99 20.13 21.09
N ILE A 52 28.92 19.95 20.36
CA ILE A 52 28.00 21.04 19.99
C ILE A 52 26.86 21.12 21.00
N PRO A 53 26.60 22.25 21.63
CA PRO A 53 25.44 22.45 22.51
C PRO A 53 24.13 22.09 21.83
N LEU A 54 23.24 21.40 22.52
CA LEU A 54 21.95 20.93 21.97
C LEU A 54 21.04 22.09 21.51
N ASP A 55 21.18 23.26 22.15
CA ASP A 55 20.42 24.47 21.80
C ASP A 55 20.83 25.09 20.46
N LEU A 56 22.01 24.72 19.91
CA LEU A 56 22.49 25.12 18.60
C LEU A 56 22.03 24.21 17.46
N LEU A 57 21.33 23.13 17.76
CA LEU A 57 20.93 22.15 16.78
C LEU A 57 19.52 22.45 16.20
N VAL A 58 19.41 22.25 14.90
CA VAL A 58 18.15 22.32 14.15
C VAL A 58 17.88 20.97 13.50
N TYR A 59 16.70 20.41 13.73
CA TYR A 59 16.31 19.15 13.11
C TYR A 59 16.14 19.29 11.60
N ASN A 60 16.61 18.29 10.85
CA ASN A 60 16.29 18.19 9.43
C ASN A 60 14.90 17.55 9.27
N LYS A 61 13.88 18.36 8.92
CA LYS A 61 12.52 17.89 8.68
C LYS A 61 12.37 16.99 7.46
N TYR A 62 13.32 17.06 6.52
CA TYR A 62 13.36 16.21 5.34
C TYR A 62 14.24 14.97 5.53
N ASN A 63 14.56 14.64 6.79
CA ASN A 63 15.23 13.40 7.11
C ASN A 63 14.45 12.20 6.57
N GLY A 64 15.10 11.35 5.78
CA GLY A 64 14.46 10.25 5.08
C GLY A 64 13.70 9.24 5.94
N ARG A 65 13.83 9.30 7.28
CA ARG A 65 13.09 8.39 8.21
C ARG A 65 11.70 8.91 8.62
N ILE A 66 11.43 10.17 8.34
CA ILE A 66 10.16 10.85 8.68
C ILE A 66 9.64 11.67 7.49
N LEU A 67 10.22 11.49 6.30
CA LEU A 67 9.93 12.29 5.12
C LEU A 67 8.47 12.19 4.69
N SER A 68 7.89 10.99 4.69
CA SER A 68 6.47 10.77 4.37
C SER A 68 5.56 11.53 5.33
N ARG A 69 5.88 11.49 6.61
CA ARG A 69 5.11 12.13 7.67
C ARG A 69 5.21 13.65 7.64
N THR A 70 6.42 14.17 7.45
CA THR A 70 6.60 15.63 7.34
C THR A 70 5.94 16.21 6.09
N LYS A 71 6.06 15.53 4.94
CA LYS A 71 5.35 15.93 3.71
C LYS A 71 3.84 15.86 3.87
N SER A 72 3.31 14.80 4.49
CA SER A 72 1.88 14.68 4.77
C SER A 72 1.37 15.83 5.64
N LEU A 73 2.14 16.25 6.67
CA LEU A 73 1.78 17.39 7.51
C LEU A 73 1.86 18.72 6.74
N GLU A 74 2.87 18.93 5.91
CA GLU A 74 3.01 20.15 5.10
C GLU A 74 1.86 20.29 4.09
N ASN A 75 1.41 19.20 3.49
CA ASN A 75 0.24 19.21 2.60
C ASN A 75 -1.07 19.50 3.32
N GLN A 76 -1.15 19.21 4.61
CA GLN A 76 -2.25 19.63 5.49
C GLN A 76 -2.18 21.12 5.85
N LYS A 77 -1.37 21.93 5.15
CA LYS A 77 -1.12 23.34 5.45
C LYS A 77 -0.51 23.61 6.83
N GLN A 78 -0.01 22.58 7.51
CA GLN A 78 0.76 22.73 8.74
C GLN A 78 2.20 23.06 8.40
N LYS A 79 2.53 24.35 8.34
CA LYS A 79 3.92 24.76 8.12
C LYS A 79 4.78 24.35 9.32
N ILE A 80 5.71 23.42 9.11
CA ILE A 80 6.66 22.99 10.15
C ILE A 80 7.84 23.94 10.13
N ASP A 81 7.86 24.88 11.07
CA ASP A 81 9.00 25.73 11.34
C ASP A 81 9.92 25.05 12.36
N VAL A 82 10.98 24.40 11.87
CA VAL A 82 11.93 23.65 12.70
C VAL A 82 12.76 24.50 13.65
N GLU A 83 12.76 25.83 13.50
CA GLU A 83 13.42 26.75 14.43
C GLU A 83 12.52 27.15 15.59
N SER A 84 11.21 27.01 15.44
CA SER A 84 10.24 27.24 16.54
C SER A 84 10.20 26.09 17.52
N ASP A 85 9.86 26.37 18.79
CA ASP A 85 9.66 25.34 19.82
C ASP A 85 8.54 24.36 19.45
N SER A 86 7.49 24.82 18.77
CA SER A 86 6.38 23.97 18.30
C SER A 86 6.84 23.04 17.19
N GLY A 87 7.57 23.53 16.19
CA GLY A 87 8.10 22.72 15.11
C GLY A 87 9.12 21.69 15.58
N LYS A 88 10.00 22.06 16.52
CA LYS A 88 10.90 21.10 17.18
C LYS A 88 10.15 19.94 17.83
N LYS A 89 9.11 20.23 18.60
CA LYS A 89 8.27 19.20 19.26
C LYS A 89 7.57 18.29 18.25
N ILE A 90 7.11 18.83 17.13
CA ILE A 90 6.51 18.01 16.04
C ILE A 90 7.55 17.02 15.52
N ILE A 91 8.75 17.50 15.16
CA ILE A 91 9.81 16.60 14.63
C ILE A 91 10.26 15.58 15.67
N GLU A 92 10.44 15.97 16.92
CA GLU A 92 10.79 15.06 18.02
C GLU A 92 9.73 13.96 18.20
N LYS A 93 8.45 14.31 18.13
CA LYS A 93 7.35 13.33 18.17
C LYS A 93 7.40 12.36 16.97
N LEU A 94 7.55 12.88 15.76
CA LEU A 94 7.64 12.03 14.55
C LEU A 94 8.83 11.05 14.63
N LEU A 95 9.99 11.52 15.10
CA LEU A 95 11.18 10.69 15.30
C LEU A 95 10.96 9.63 16.39
N TRP A 96 10.26 9.99 17.48
CA TRP A 96 9.93 9.06 18.56
C TRP A 96 8.98 7.97 18.06
N ASP A 97 7.86 8.36 17.47
CA ASP A 97 6.81 7.46 16.98
C ASP A 97 7.31 6.53 15.86
N SER A 98 8.31 6.95 15.09
CA SER A 98 8.86 6.15 13.98
C SER A 98 9.40 4.78 14.40
N LYS A 99 9.97 4.63 15.62
CA LYS A 99 10.55 3.37 16.15
C LYS A 99 10.64 3.42 17.68
N GLU A 100 9.51 3.50 18.37
CA GLU A 100 9.43 3.73 19.83
C GLU A 100 10.28 2.77 20.67
N GLU A 101 10.12 1.44 20.46
CA GLU A 101 10.84 0.43 21.23
C GLU A 101 12.37 0.53 21.07
N ARG A 102 12.82 0.88 19.90
CA ARG A 102 14.26 1.07 19.65
C ARG A 102 14.75 2.40 20.19
N ASN A 103 13.92 3.44 20.19
CA ASN A 103 14.22 4.72 20.81
C ASN A 103 14.45 4.52 22.32
N LYS A 104 13.60 3.78 23.02
CA LYS A 104 13.76 3.42 24.43
C LYS A 104 15.10 2.71 24.68
N LYS A 105 15.43 1.69 23.88
CA LYS A 105 16.71 0.97 24.00
C LYS A 105 17.92 1.87 23.76
N THR A 106 17.87 2.71 22.71
CA THR A 106 18.94 3.64 22.38
C THR A 106 19.10 4.72 23.47
N GLN A 107 18.00 5.22 24.04
CA GLN A 107 18.02 6.17 25.13
C GLN A 107 18.74 5.62 26.38
N ILE A 108 18.42 4.37 26.76
CA ILE A 108 19.11 3.69 27.86
C ILE A 108 20.62 3.55 27.55
N SER A 109 20.97 3.19 26.33
CA SER A 109 22.37 3.09 25.90
C SER A 109 23.10 4.44 26.00
N ILE A 110 22.48 5.50 25.49
CA ILE A 110 23.05 6.87 25.60
C ILE A 110 23.22 7.27 27.06
N ALA A 111 22.23 7.00 27.90
CA ALA A 111 22.29 7.32 29.30
C ALA A 111 23.43 6.59 30.06
N ASN A 112 23.73 5.36 29.70
CA ASN A 112 24.77 4.55 30.35
C ASN A 112 26.17 4.83 29.80
N PHE A 113 26.29 4.99 28.47
CA PHE A 113 27.58 5.02 27.78
C PHE A 113 27.89 6.35 27.09
N GLY A 114 26.95 7.31 27.08
CA GLY A 114 27.04 8.54 26.29
C GLY A 114 26.79 8.29 24.80
N GLN A 115 26.96 9.34 24.02
CA GLN A 115 26.85 9.24 22.56
C GLN A 115 28.05 8.50 21.98
N GLN A 116 27.83 7.31 21.40
CA GLN A 116 28.88 6.45 20.83
C GLN A 116 29.16 6.79 19.35
N LYS A 117 28.13 7.10 18.56
CA LYS A 117 28.28 7.45 17.13
C LYS A 117 28.27 8.97 16.97
N VAL A 118 29.27 9.50 16.24
CA VAL A 118 29.36 10.91 15.88
C VAL A 118 28.24 11.28 14.92
N GLY A 119 27.66 12.46 15.07
CA GLY A 119 26.70 13.02 14.13
C GLY A 119 27.36 13.91 13.08
N ILE A 120 26.56 14.42 12.17
CA ILE A 120 27.00 15.39 11.14
C ILE A 120 26.01 16.54 11.14
N ILE A 121 26.52 17.77 11.20
CA ILE A 121 25.70 18.98 11.11
C ILE A 121 26.30 19.94 10.07
N THR A 122 25.48 20.85 9.57
CA THR A 122 25.92 21.99 8.77
C THR A 122 26.50 23.10 9.64
N LYS A 123 27.19 24.07 9.04
CA LYS A 123 27.75 25.23 9.78
C LYS A 123 26.68 26.09 10.47
N ASP A 124 25.42 26.01 10.03
CA ASP A 124 24.27 26.68 10.64
C ASP A 124 23.46 25.76 11.56
N GLY A 125 23.99 24.57 11.92
CA GLY A 125 23.45 23.68 12.96
C GLY A 125 22.36 22.70 12.51
N ILE A 126 22.07 22.60 11.20
CA ILE A 126 21.09 21.62 10.71
C ILE A 126 21.71 20.21 10.78
N ILE A 127 20.99 19.28 11.39
CA ILE A 127 21.44 17.90 11.60
C ILE A 127 21.26 17.10 10.31
N ILE A 128 22.34 16.67 9.70
CA ILE A 128 22.33 15.81 8.51
C ILE A 128 22.28 14.32 8.92
N ASP A 129 23.13 13.92 9.88
CA ASP A 129 23.01 12.59 10.52
C ASP A 129 22.96 12.70 12.03
N GLY A 130 22.02 11.97 12.64
CA GLY A 130 21.88 11.90 14.08
C GLY A 130 20.65 12.58 14.66
N ASN A 131 19.64 12.97 13.85
CA ASN A 131 18.38 13.57 14.33
C ASN A 131 17.77 12.79 15.52
N ARG A 132 17.68 11.46 15.41
CA ARG A 132 17.18 10.61 16.50
C ARG A 132 18.03 10.71 17.76
N ARG A 133 19.36 10.72 17.63
CA ARG A 133 20.28 10.84 18.79
C ARG A 133 20.15 12.19 19.47
N ALA A 134 20.04 13.27 18.69
CA ALA A 134 19.81 14.61 19.22
C ALA A 134 18.47 14.70 19.96
N MET A 135 17.41 14.13 19.40
CA MET A 135 16.10 14.03 20.05
C MET A 135 16.19 13.27 21.39
N LEU A 136 16.86 12.12 21.41
CA LEU A 136 17.01 11.33 22.64
C LEU A 136 17.87 12.04 23.70
N LEU A 137 18.90 12.78 23.30
CA LEU A 137 19.67 13.63 24.20
C LEU A 137 18.82 14.77 24.78
N ASN A 138 18.00 15.42 23.94
CA ASN A 138 17.07 16.44 24.39
C ASN A 138 16.04 15.87 25.39
N ASP A 139 15.48 14.70 25.11
CA ASP A 139 14.53 14.04 26.00
C ASP A 139 15.17 13.67 27.36
N ILE A 140 16.40 13.19 27.36
CA ILE A 140 17.17 12.92 28.58
C ILE A 140 17.36 14.19 29.42
N GLN A 141 17.57 15.36 28.79
CA GLN A 141 17.79 16.63 29.48
C GLN A 141 16.52 17.33 29.96
N ASN A 142 15.41 17.14 29.22
CA ASN A 142 14.14 17.84 29.45
C ASN A 142 13.10 17.03 30.23
N ASP A 143 13.53 16.29 31.28
CA ASP A 143 12.64 15.52 32.17
C ASP A 143 12.00 14.27 31.54
N GLY A 144 12.61 13.70 30.49
CA GLY A 144 12.26 12.40 30.01
C GLY A 144 12.52 11.26 31.01
N PHE A 145 12.59 10.04 30.55
CA PHE A 145 12.73 8.80 31.35
C PHE A 145 13.75 8.83 32.50
N LEU A 146 14.76 9.73 32.47
CA LEU A 146 15.83 9.82 33.46
C LEU A 146 15.77 11.08 34.35
N SER A 147 14.69 11.81 34.36
CA SER A 147 14.53 13.09 35.04
C SER A 147 14.85 13.10 36.55
N LYS A 148 14.81 11.95 37.22
CA LYS A 148 15.12 11.80 38.64
C LYS A 148 16.62 11.67 38.98
N LYS A 149 17.49 11.60 37.97
CA LYS A 149 18.95 11.51 38.14
C LYS A 149 19.60 12.82 37.73
N LYS A 150 20.50 13.37 38.61
CA LYS A 150 21.40 14.45 38.18
C LYS A 150 22.34 13.92 37.09
N LEU A 151 22.06 14.30 35.84
CA LEU A 151 22.85 13.85 34.71
C LEU A 151 24.11 14.72 34.53
N PRO A 152 25.25 14.13 34.11
CA PRO A 152 26.46 14.89 33.83
C PRO A 152 26.26 15.90 32.69
N LYS A 153 26.97 17.02 32.71
CA LYS A 153 26.93 18.07 31.65
C LYS A 153 27.17 17.53 30.22
N LYS A 154 27.83 16.37 30.07
CA LYS A 154 28.08 15.72 28.76
C LYS A 154 26.81 15.43 27.95
N TYR A 155 25.62 15.34 28.57
CA TYR A 155 24.36 15.13 27.89
C TYR A 155 23.78 16.41 27.30
N ASN A 156 24.31 17.58 27.63
CA ASN A 156 23.95 18.89 27.05
C ASN A 156 24.60 19.12 25.68
N TYR A 157 25.41 18.20 25.21
CA TYR A 157 26.20 18.32 24.00
C TYR A 157 25.94 17.16 23.06
N PHE A 158 25.97 17.47 21.77
CA PHE A 158 25.93 16.52 20.68
C PHE A 158 27.30 16.45 20.00
N LYS A 159 27.90 15.28 19.96
CA LYS A 159 29.16 15.06 19.30
C LYS A 159 28.96 14.99 17.79
N ALA A 160 29.53 15.92 17.05
CA ALA A 160 29.32 16.03 15.61
C ALA A 160 30.55 16.54 14.86
N VAL A 161 30.64 16.13 13.59
CA VAL A 161 31.39 16.82 12.57
C VAL A 161 30.57 18.01 12.09
N VAL A 162 31.19 19.16 11.93
CA VAL A 162 30.56 20.37 11.37
C VAL A 162 31.02 20.54 9.92
N LEU A 163 30.08 20.48 8.99
CA LEU A 163 30.35 20.75 7.57
C LEU A 163 30.61 22.25 7.37
N PRO A 164 31.54 22.63 6.50
CA PRO A 164 31.88 24.07 6.28
C PRO A 164 30.87 24.81 5.41
N VAL A 165 29.68 24.25 5.20
CA VAL A 165 28.63 24.75 4.29
C VAL A 165 27.26 24.67 4.94
N THR A 166 26.31 25.43 4.39
CA THR A 166 24.87 25.28 4.70
C THR A 166 24.18 24.37 3.71
N LEU A 167 22.93 23.99 4.01
CA LEU A 167 22.11 23.18 3.11
C LEU A 167 21.84 23.89 1.78
N GLU A 168 21.66 25.21 1.81
CA GLU A 168 21.39 25.98 0.60
C GLU A 168 22.64 26.16 -0.28
N GLU A 169 23.84 26.21 0.32
CA GLU A 169 25.09 26.34 -0.42
C GLU A 169 25.45 25.08 -1.19
N ASN A 170 25.21 23.90 -0.61
CA ASN A 170 25.61 22.62 -1.19
C ASN A 170 24.50 21.55 -1.06
N PRO A 171 23.33 21.75 -1.64
CA PRO A 171 22.18 20.84 -1.44
C PRO A 171 22.43 19.44 -1.99
N ILE A 172 23.11 19.30 -3.11
CA ILE A 172 23.37 18.00 -3.76
C ILE A 172 24.37 17.16 -2.96
N GLU A 173 25.49 17.75 -2.56
CA GLU A 173 26.54 17.08 -1.79
C GLU A 173 26.07 16.69 -0.39
N ILE A 174 25.20 17.49 0.21
CA ILE A 174 24.58 17.16 1.51
C ILE A 174 23.57 16.04 1.35
N GLU A 175 22.75 16.06 0.29
CA GLU A 175 21.82 14.97 -0.03
C GLU A 175 22.54 13.63 -0.26
N GLU A 176 23.64 13.67 -1.03
CA GLU A 176 24.51 12.51 -1.23
C GLU A 176 25.04 11.98 0.10
N LEU A 177 25.59 12.86 0.93
CA LEU A 177 26.14 12.52 2.23
C LEU A 177 25.07 11.89 3.15
N GLU A 178 23.91 12.55 3.25
CA GLU A 178 22.78 12.06 4.07
C GLU A 178 22.36 10.68 3.61
N THR A 179 22.18 10.49 2.31
CA THR A 179 21.71 9.24 1.72
C THR A 179 22.71 8.10 1.97
N LYS A 180 23.99 8.33 1.70
CA LYS A 180 25.05 7.34 1.97
C LYS A 180 25.15 6.97 3.44
N PHE A 181 25.04 7.94 4.36
CA PHE A 181 25.08 7.69 5.79
C PHE A 181 23.83 7.00 6.33
N GLN A 182 22.68 7.23 5.73
CA GLN A 182 21.42 6.67 6.23
C GLN A 182 21.08 5.33 5.60
N MET A 183 21.49 5.07 4.36
CA MET A 183 21.14 3.87 3.60
C MET A 183 22.33 2.95 3.33
N GLY A 184 23.56 3.47 3.28
CA GLY A 184 24.76 2.73 2.89
C GLY A 184 25.43 1.90 3.97
N GLU A 185 24.98 1.89 5.23
CA GLU A 185 25.56 1.06 6.28
C GLU A 185 24.70 -0.20 6.54
N ASP A 186 25.26 -1.39 6.39
CA ASP A 186 24.61 -2.71 6.51
C ASP A 186 23.86 -2.96 7.85
N GLU A 187 24.27 -2.32 8.93
CA GLU A 187 23.66 -2.50 10.25
C GLU A 187 22.55 -1.48 10.59
N LYS A 188 22.27 -0.53 9.70
CA LYS A 188 21.23 0.46 9.99
C LYS A 188 19.86 -0.12 9.78
N LEU A 189 18.95 0.22 10.68
CA LEU A 189 17.52 -0.05 10.57
C LEU A 189 17.04 0.26 9.16
N GLY A 190 16.51 -0.78 8.52
CA GLY A 190 15.85 -0.64 7.24
C GLY A 190 14.86 0.53 7.27
N TYR A 191 14.92 1.34 6.25
CA TYR A 191 13.86 2.28 5.94
C TYR A 191 12.55 1.50 5.78
N ASN A 192 11.43 2.11 6.13
CA ASN A 192 10.15 1.70 5.58
C ASN A 192 10.25 1.80 4.05
N ALA A 193 9.67 0.86 3.31
CA ALA A 193 9.75 0.83 1.85
C ALA A 193 9.23 2.14 1.23
N THR A 194 8.10 2.66 1.71
CA THR A 194 7.54 3.95 1.28
C THR A 194 8.53 5.10 1.46
N GLU A 195 9.20 5.19 2.62
CA GLU A 195 10.22 6.21 2.87
C GLU A 195 11.40 6.10 1.90
N LYS A 196 11.80 4.86 1.58
CA LYS A 196 12.88 4.58 0.64
C LYS A 196 12.54 5.02 -0.78
N TYR A 197 11.34 4.70 -1.25
CA TYR A 197 10.86 5.06 -2.58
C TYR A 197 10.66 6.57 -2.69
N LEU A 198 10.08 7.18 -1.68
CA LEU A 198 9.88 8.63 -1.62
C LEU A 198 11.23 9.38 -1.61
N LYS A 199 12.21 8.91 -0.84
CA LYS A 199 13.56 9.49 -0.84
C LYS A 199 14.22 9.39 -2.21
N ALA A 200 14.12 8.24 -2.88
CA ALA A 200 14.64 8.07 -4.22
C ALA A 200 13.98 9.02 -5.23
N LYS A 201 12.65 9.20 -5.16
CA LYS A 201 11.91 10.19 -5.96
C LYS A 201 12.42 11.61 -5.72
N GLU A 202 12.56 12.03 -4.46
CA GLU A 202 13.03 13.39 -4.13
C GLU A 202 14.44 13.67 -4.68
N ILE A 203 15.34 12.70 -4.53
CA ILE A 203 16.70 12.81 -5.09
C ILE A 203 16.63 12.92 -6.61
N TYR A 204 15.82 12.08 -7.27
CA TYR A 204 15.66 12.11 -8.72
C TYR A 204 15.17 13.47 -9.23
N LEU A 205 14.09 13.98 -8.65
CA LEU A 205 13.52 15.28 -9.01
C LEU A 205 14.53 16.43 -8.82
N ARG A 206 15.33 16.37 -7.76
CA ARG A 206 16.38 17.37 -7.49
C ARG A 206 17.53 17.27 -8.49
N LEU A 207 18.02 16.08 -8.80
CA LEU A 207 19.10 15.86 -9.77
C LEU A 207 18.71 16.28 -11.18
N THR A 208 17.48 15.99 -11.57
CA THR A 208 16.96 16.30 -12.92
C THR A 208 16.35 17.69 -13.03
N LYS A 209 16.13 18.38 -11.90
CA LYS A 209 15.38 19.65 -11.80
C LYS A 209 13.97 19.54 -12.40
N SER A 210 13.39 18.37 -12.36
CA SER A 210 12.04 18.07 -12.88
C SER A 210 11.02 18.19 -11.77
N SER A 211 9.77 18.53 -12.13
CA SER A 211 8.63 18.59 -11.20
C SER A 211 7.90 17.26 -11.05
N LYS A 212 8.10 16.33 -12.02
CA LYS A 212 7.45 15.01 -12.04
C LYS A 212 8.38 13.96 -12.64
N ILE A 213 8.09 12.69 -12.35
CA ILE A 213 8.73 11.54 -12.98
C ILE A 213 7.95 11.17 -14.24
N ILE A 214 8.65 10.99 -15.35
CA ILE A 214 8.11 10.43 -16.60
C ILE A 214 8.84 9.11 -16.83
N LEU A 215 8.10 7.99 -16.72
CA LEU A 215 8.69 6.65 -16.66
C LEU A 215 9.51 6.28 -17.91
N ASN A 216 9.03 6.70 -19.10
CA ASN A 216 9.70 6.43 -20.38
C ASN A 216 10.94 7.29 -20.63
N GLU A 217 11.11 8.36 -19.84
CA GLU A 217 12.17 9.34 -20.00
C GLU A 217 13.09 9.40 -18.76
N LEU A 218 13.23 8.28 -18.06
CA LEU A 218 14.08 8.22 -16.87
C LEU A 218 15.55 8.51 -17.23
N ASN A 219 16.12 9.52 -16.57
CA ASN A 219 17.51 9.93 -16.77
C ASN A 219 18.47 8.89 -16.16
N ASP A 220 19.24 8.22 -17.02
CA ASP A 220 20.17 7.15 -16.64
C ASP A 220 21.27 7.61 -15.70
N GLU A 221 21.78 8.83 -15.86
CA GLU A 221 22.81 9.38 -14.99
C GLU A 221 22.25 9.63 -13.57
N ALA A 222 21.05 10.18 -13.48
CA ALA A 222 20.38 10.36 -12.19
C ALA A 222 20.09 9.01 -11.49
N ILE A 223 19.59 8.01 -12.24
CA ILE A 223 19.38 6.65 -11.72
C ILE A 223 20.68 6.06 -11.19
N LYS A 224 21.77 6.18 -11.95
CA LYS A 224 23.09 5.69 -11.52
C LYS A 224 23.56 6.37 -10.23
N LYS A 225 23.46 7.70 -10.13
CA LYS A 225 23.83 8.43 -8.91
C LYS A 225 23.01 7.97 -7.70
N ILE A 226 21.69 7.82 -7.86
CA ILE A 226 20.81 7.33 -6.80
C ILE A 226 21.21 5.91 -6.37
N SER A 227 21.47 5.02 -7.33
CA SER A 227 21.94 3.66 -7.11
C SER A 227 23.22 3.65 -6.27
N ASP A 228 24.21 4.43 -6.66
CA ASP A 228 25.49 4.55 -5.93
C ASP A 228 25.30 5.13 -4.51
N TRP A 229 24.41 6.10 -4.33
CA TRP A 229 24.18 6.75 -3.03
C TRP A 229 23.38 5.86 -2.07
N MET A 230 22.43 5.10 -2.59
CA MET A 230 21.57 4.22 -1.79
C MET A 230 22.17 2.82 -1.55
N GLY A 231 23.25 2.47 -2.26
CA GLY A 231 23.82 1.12 -2.23
C GLY A 231 22.93 0.08 -2.92
N GLU A 232 22.17 0.49 -3.94
CA GLU A 232 21.21 -0.34 -4.65
C GLU A 232 21.64 -0.57 -6.11
N THR A 233 20.96 -1.44 -6.81
CA THR A 233 21.16 -1.58 -8.27
C THR A 233 20.34 -0.57 -9.05
N ASN A 234 20.75 -0.22 -10.27
CA ASN A 234 19.97 0.63 -11.17
C ASN A 234 18.57 0.06 -11.42
N SER A 235 18.45 -1.27 -11.47
CA SER A 235 17.16 -1.94 -11.66
C SER A 235 16.23 -1.73 -10.47
N GLU A 236 16.76 -1.80 -9.24
CA GLU A 236 15.96 -1.54 -8.04
C GLU A 236 15.53 -0.06 -7.97
N VAL A 237 16.43 0.88 -8.30
CA VAL A 237 16.07 2.30 -8.32
C VAL A 237 14.98 2.58 -9.36
N ARG A 238 15.05 2.01 -10.56
CA ARG A 238 13.96 2.10 -11.56
C ARG A 238 12.65 1.54 -11.03
N LYS A 239 12.69 0.41 -10.35
CA LYS A 239 11.52 -0.18 -9.71
C LYS A 239 10.93 0.76 -8.65
N TYR A 240 11.77 1.45 -7.86
CA TYR A 240 11.29 2.46 -6.90
C TYR A 240 10.59 3.62 -7.61
N MET A 241 11.12 4.11 -8.74
CA MET A 241 10.48 5.16 -9.53
C MET A 241 9.12 4.72 -10.06
N ASN A 242 9.06 3.54 -10.68
CA ASN A 242 7.81 2.98 -11.20
C ASN A 242 6.76 2.79 -10.10
N THR A 243 7.16 2.24 -8.95
CA THR A 243 6.26 2.04 -7.82
C THR A 243 5.78 3.37 -7.24
N MET A 244 6.66 4.37 -7.15
CA MET A 244 6.31 5.68 -6.61
C MET A 244 5.34 6.45 -7.51
N VAL A 245 5.44 6.30 -8.83
CA VAL A 245 4.46 6.89 -9.76
C VAL A 245 3.07 6.30 -9.52
N LEU A 246 2.95 4.97 -9.38
CA LEU A 246 1.67 4.33 -9.05
C LEU A 246 1.14 4.73 -7.67
N MET A 247 2.03 4.94 -6.70
CA MET A 247 1.66 5.45 -5.38
C MET A 247 1.11 6.88 -5.46
N ASP A 248 1.73 7.75 -6.28
CA ASP A 248 1.23 9.10 -6.50
C ASP A 248 -0.14 9.07 -7.23
N GLU A 249 -0.30 8.22 -8.25
CA GLU A 249 -1.57 8.05 -8.96
C GLU A 249 -2.70 7.56 -8.02
N TYR A 250 -2.38 6.62 -7.12
CA TYR A 250 -3.32 6.16 -6.10
C TYR A 250 -3.75 7.27 -5.14
N LEU A 251 -2.79 8.07 -4.66
CA LEU A 251 -3.11 9.20 -3.78
C LEU A 251 -3.96 10.24 -4.52
N ASN A 252 -3.68 10.51 -5.79
CA ASN A 252 -4.48 11.41 -6.61
C ASN A 252 -5.89 10.84 -6.86
N TYR A 253 -6.02 9.55 -7.14
CA TYR A 253 -7.31 8.86 -7.33
C TYR A 253 -8.25 9.02 -6.12
N LEU A 254 -7.69 9.01 -4.90
CA LEU A 254 -8.45 9.18 -3.66
C LEU A 254 -8.56 10.64 -3.19
N GLU A 255 -7.99 11.59 -3.93
CA GLU A 255 -7.84 13.00 -3.52
C GLU A 255 -6.95 13.18 -2.28
N TYR A 256 -6.03 12.23 -2.04
CA TYR A 256 -5.08 12.22 -0.92
C TYR A 256 -3.69 12.74 -1.33
N ASP A 257 -3.60 13.61 -2.34
CA ASP A 257 -2.34 14.09 -2.90
C ASP A 257 -1.32 14.49 -1.83
N GLY A 258 -0.15 13.85 -1.89
CA GLY A 258 0.95 14.12 -0.96
C GLY A 258 0.76 13.62 0.47
N ILE A 259 -0.34 12.92 0.79
CA ILE A 259 -0.57 12.30 2.10
C ILE A 259 0.06 10.90 2.14
N TYR A 260 1.38 10.85 2.09
CA TYR A 260 2.17 9.61 1.96
C TYR A 260 2.01 8.62 3.11
N THR A 261 1.48 9.06 4.28
CA THR A 261 1.14 8.16 5.40
C THR A 261 0.04 7.17 5.03
N GLN A 262 -0.78 7.45 4.02
CA GLN A 262 -1.81 6.55 3.51
C GLN A 262 -1.25 5.37 2.70
N LEU A 263 0.04 5.37 2.41
CA LEU A 263 0.73 4.26 1.73
C LEU A 263 1.25 3.18 2.70
N ASP A 264 1.26 3.46 4.00
CA ASP A 264 1.78 2.53 5.01
C ASP A 264 1.02 1.18 4.96
N SER A 265 1.77 0.08 5.01
CA SER A 265 1.27 -1.30 4.96
C SER A 265 0.63 -1.72 3.62
N ARG A 266 0.82 -0.96 2.54
CA ARG A 266 0.33 -1.25 1.18
C ARG A 266 1.46 -1.55 0.17
N GLU A 267 2.71 -1.50 0.60
CA GLU A 267 3.90 -1.55 -0.25
C GLU A 267 3.98 -2.80 -1.11
N ASP A 268 3.67 -3.97 -0.54
CA ASP A 268 3.71 -5.26 -1.25
C ASP A 268 2.69 -5.32 -2.40
N GLN A 269 1.53 -4.71 -2.22
CA GLN A 269 0.48 -4.65 -3.24
C GLN A 269 0.89 -3.70 -4.37
N PHE A 270 1.46 -2.52 -4.05
CA PHE A 270 2.02 -1.63 -5.06
C PHE A 270 3.15 -2.27 -5.86
N LEU A 271 4.04 -3.02 -5.21
CA LEU A 271 5.09 -3.78 -5.88
C LEU A 271 4.52 -4.84 -6.83
N SER A 272 3.46 -5.52 -6.42
CA SER A 272 2.76 -6.49 -7.27
C SER A 272 2.13 -5.81 -8.48
N LEU A 273 1.39 -4.71 -8.29
CA LEU A 273 0.78 -3.94 -9.36
C LEU A 273 1.82 -3.38 -10.34
N THR A 274 2.90 -2.78 -9.83
CA THR A 274 4.04 -2.32 -10.64
C THR A 274 4.60 -3.45 -11.51
N LYS A 275 4.78 -4.63 -10.93
CA LYS A 275 5.28 -5.81 -11.66
C LYS A 275 4.32 -6.24 -12.76
N TRP A 276 3.01 -6.26 -12.50
CA TRP A 276 2.01 -6.64 -13.50
C TRP A 276 2.03 -5.69 -14.68
N LEU A 277 1.95 -4.39 -14.42
CA LEU A 277 1.93 -3.36 -15.44
C LEU A 277 3.24 -3.34 -16.26
N ASN A 278 4.39 -3.36 -15.60
CA ASN A 278 5.69 -3.27 -16.29
C ASN A 278 6.09 -4.56 -17.03
N THR A 279 5.57 -5.72 -16.62
CA THR A 279 5.99 -7.00 -17.21
C THR A 279 4.97 -7.53 -18.20
N PHE A 280 3.68 -7.39 -17.91
CA PHE A 280 2.64 -8.14 -18.60
C PHE A 280 1.55 -7.28 -19.27
N TYR A 281 1.08 -6.22 -18.63
CA TYR A 281 -0.22 -5.64 -18.95
C TYR A 281 -0.23 -4.13 -19.25
N GLY A 282 0.78 -3.37 -18.89
CA GLY A 282 0.84 -1.95 -19.17
C GLY A 282 1.28 -1.64 -20.59
N SER A 283 0.97 -0.42 -21.09
CA SER A 283 1.47 0.07 -22.38
C SER A 283 2.99 0.02 -22.50
N GLU A 284 3.67 0.13 -21.38
CA GLU A 284 5.13 0.05 -21.24
C GLU A 284 5.63 -1.37 -20.95
N SER A 285 4.76 -2.38 -21.00
CA SER A 285 5.14 -3.74 -20.65
C SER A 285 6.09 -4.35 -21.67
N LYS A 286 7.05 -5.15 -21.18
CA LYS A 286 8.03 -5.84 -22.02
C LYS A 286 7.42 -6.94 -22.89
N LYS A 287 6.26 -7.46 -22.53
CA LYS A 287 5.56 -8.56 -23.20
C LYS A 287 4.32 -8.13 -23.97
N GLY A 288 3.96 -6.84 -23.86
CA GLY A 288 2.73 -6.31 -24.44
C GLY A 288 1.47 -6.79 -23.75
N PHE A 289 0.33 -6.41 -24.28
CA PHE A 289 -0.98 -6.84 -23.79
C PHE A 289 -1.30 -8.27 -24.20
N ASP A 290 -1.89 -9.03 -23.31
CA ASP A 290 -2.33 -10.41 -23.56
C ASP A 290 -3.82 -10.43 -24.00
N GLY A 291 -4.14 -9.69 -25.08
CA GLY A 291 -5.49 -9.58 -25.64
C GLY A 291 -6.38 -8.51 -25.01
N TYR A 292 -5.79 -7.56 -24.30
CA TYR A 292 -6.46 -6.40 -23.68
C TYR A 292 -6.02 -5.11 -24.36
N ASP A 293 -6.87 -4.07 -24.27
CA ASP A 293 -6.53 -2.71 -24.65
C ASP A 293 -6.16 -1.83 -23.43
N ASP A 294 -5.83 -0.57 -23.67
CA ASP A 294 -5.45 0.37 -22.60
C ASP A 294 -6.58 0.59 -21.59
N THR A 295 -7.83 0.55 -22.04
CA THR A 295 -9.01 0.71 -21.16
C THR A 295 -9.11 -0.44 -20.16
N ASP A 296 -8.94 -1.68 -20.61
CA ASP A 296 -8.94 -2.86 -19.71
C ASP A 296 -7.82 -2.75 -18.65
N VAL A 297 -6.66 -2.18 -19.02
CA VAL A 297 -5.52 -2.01 -18.10
C VAL A 297 -5.77 -0.87 -17.12
N ASP A 298 -6.42 0.20 -17.55
CA ASP A 298 -6.85 1.29 -16.66
C ASP A 298 -7.92 0.80 -15.68
N ASP A 299 -8.86 -0.04 -16.12
CA ASP A 299 -9.82 -0.72 -15.24
C ASP A 299 -9.12 -1.59 -14.21
N LEU A 300 -8.11 -2.37 -14.61
CA LEU A 300 -7.29 -3.17 -13.67
C LEU A 300 -6.63 -2.27 -12.63
N LYS A 301 -6.08 -1.12 -13.04
CA LYS A 301 -5.42 -0.17 -12.16
C LYS A 301 -6.42 0.44 -11.17
N THR A 302 -7.57 0.91 -11.65
CA THR A 302 -8.64 1.48 -10.84
C THR A 302 -9.15 0.49 -9.80
N ILE A 303 -9.50 -0.72 -10.23
CA ILE A 303 -9.94 -1.79 -9.34
C ILE A 303 -8.85 -2.15 -8.31
N ALA A 304 -7.59 -2.21 -8.73
CA ALA A 304 -6.48 -2.45 -7.82
C ALA A 304 -6.36 -1.34 -6.76
N PHE A 305 -6.62 -0.08 -7.12
CA PHE A 305 -6.63 1.05 -6.17
C PHE A 305 -7.74 0.92 -5.13
N ASP A 306 -8.94 0.49 -5.51
CA ASP A 306 -10.00 0.23 -4.56
C ASP A 306 -9.65 -0.88 -3.57
N PHE A 307 -9.03 -1.97 -4.04
CA PHE A 307 -8.57 -3.03 -3.15
C PHE A 307 -7.37 -2.61 -2.28
N LEU A 308 -6.51 -1.72 -2.77
CA LEU A 308 -5.46 -1.09 -1.95
C LEU A 308 -6.07 -0.21 -0.87
N ARG A 309 -7.13 0.54 -1.18
CA ARG A 309 -7.86 1.38 -0.24
C ARG A 309 -8.42 0.58 0.92
N ILE A 310 -9.15 -0.49 0.63
CA ILE A 310 -9.78 -1.35 1.65
C ILE A 310 -8.84 -2.39 2.26
N ARG A 311 -7.53 -2.27 2.04
CA ARG A 311 -6.49 -3.24 2.45
C ARG A 311 -6.63 -3.73 3.90
N ASN A 312 -7.00 -2.84 4.81
CA ASN A 312 -7.12 -3.15 6.24
C ASN A 312 -8.43 -3.86 6.60
N SER A 313 -9.37 -3.98 5.66
CA SER A 313 -10.71 -4.55 5.87
C SER A 313 -10.83 -6.00 5.37
N TYR A 314 -9.78 -6.57 4.78
CA TYR A 314 -9.71 -7.97 4.32
C TYR A 314 -8.28 -8.52 4.46
N ASP A 315 -8.05 -9.84 4.18
CA ASP A 315 -6.74 -10.49 4.37
C ASP A 315 -5.62 -9.91 3.46
N GLY A 316 -5.97 -9.25 2.37
CA GLY A 316 -5.03 -8.64 1.43
C GLY A 316 -4.36 -9.63 0.46
N LYS A 317 -4.46 -10.94 0.71
CA LYS A 317 -3.93 -11.98 -0.20
C LYS A 317 -4.79 -12.11 -1.45
N GLU A 318 -6.07 -11.79 -1.33
CA GLU A 318 -7.04 -11.79 -2.42
C GLU A 318 -6.65 -10.85 -3.55
N PHE A 319 -5.91 -9.77 -3.26
CA PHE A 319 -5.37 -8.85 -4.25
C PHE A 319 -4.61 -9.57 -5.38
N ARG A 320 -3.90 -10.65 -5.05
CA ARG A 320 -3.14 -11.44 -6.03
C ARG A 320 -4.01 -12.15 -7.07
N ASN A 321 -5.30 -12.36 -6.76
CA ASN A 321 -6.22 -12.98 -7.70
C ASN A 321 -6.54 -12.07 -8.90
N LEU A 322 -6.26 -10.76 -8.81
CA LEU A 322 -6.50 -9.81 -9.90
C LEU A 322 -5.66 -10.14 -11.13
N ALA A 323 -4.32 -10.17 -10.98
CA ALA A 323 -3.42 -10.30 -12.13
C ALA A 323 -2.06 -10.95 -11.82
N GLU A 324 -1.87 -11.70 -10.70
CA GLU A 324 -0.56 -12.23 -10.33
C GLU A 324 -0.28 -13.62 -10.89
N GLY A 325 0.92 -13.78 -11.44
CA GLY A 325 1.49 -15.08 -11.80
C GLY A 325 1.08 -15.59 -13.18
N ASN A 326 0.77 -16.88 -13.28
CA ASN A 326 0.34 -17.49 -14.54
C ASN A 326 -1.11 -17.07 -14.85
N LYS A 327 -1.36 -16.66 -16.10
CA LYS A 327 -2.68 -16.19 -16.56
C LYS A 327 -3.84 -17.16 -16.29
N GLU A 328 -3.57 -18.45 -16.16
CA GLU A 328 -4.59 -19.44 -15.78
C GLU A 328 -5.01 -19.37 -14.32
N LYS A 329 -4.36 -18.55 -13.49
CA LYS A 329 -4.53 -18.51 -12.04
C LYS A 329 -5.15 -17.23 -11.51
N HIS A 330 -5.36 -16.24 -12.36
CA HIS A 330 -5.90 -14.94 -11.96
C HIS A 330 -6.98 -14.43 -12.92
N PHE A 331 -7.74 -13.41 -12.51
CA PHE A 331 -8.90 -12.94 -13.25
C PHE A 331 -8.50 -12.29 -14.56
N PHE A 332 -7.51 -11.41 -14.55
CA PHE A 332 -7.02 -10.71 -15.74
C PHE A 332 -6.36 -11.65 -16.78
N GLY A 333 -6.09 -12.88 -16.44
CA GLY A 333 -5.57 -13.90 -17.38
C GLY A 333 -6.64 -14.56 -18.24
N ASN A 334 -7.93 -14.34 -17.93
CA ASN A 334 -9.07 -14.86 -18.69
C ASN A 334 -10.08 -13.74 -18.94
N LYS A 335 -10.27 -13.35 -20.20
CA LYS A 335 -11.09 -12.20 -20.58
C LYS A 335 -12.55 -12.31 -20.11
N GLU A 336 -13.14 -13.50 -20.16
CA GLU A 336 -14.52 -13.73 -19.72
C GLU A 336 -14.66 -13.54 -18.20
N ILE A 337 -13.73 -14.10 -17.43
CA ILE A 337 -13.71 -13.93 -15.97
C ILE A 337 -13.42 -12.47 -15.62
N TRP A 338 -12.50 -11.84 -16.31
CA TRP A 338 -12.18 -10.43 -16.09
C TRP A 338 -13.39 -9.53 -16.36
N ASN A 339 -14.06 -9.71 -17.48
CA ASN A 339 -15.26 -8.93 -17.81
C ASN A 339 -16.36 -9.10 -16.75
N ASN A 340 -16.61 -10.34 -16.32
CA ASN A 340 -17.58 -10.60 -15.26
C ASN A 340 -17.19 -9.91 -13.95
N PHE A 341 -15.92 -10.02 -13.58
CA PHE A 341 -15.38 -9.45 -12.35
C PHE A 341 -15.39 -7.91 -12.38
N SER A 342 -14.87 -7.27 -13.44
CA SER A 342 -14.80 -5.81 -13.57
C SER A 342 -16.17 -5.18 -13.66
N THR A 343 -17.07 -5.74 -14.48
CA THR A 343 -18.47 -5.26 -14.57
C THR A 343 -19.12 -5.27 -13.18
N LYS A 344 -19.02 -6.37 -12.45
CA LYS A 344 -19.63 -6.46 -11.12
C LYS A 344 -18.98 -5.51 -10.11
N HIS A 345 -17.67 -5.26 -10.23
CA HIS A 345 -16.98 -4.29 -9.40
C HIS A 345 -17.52 -2.86 -9.63
N PHE A 346 -17.63 -2.43 -10.88
CA PHE A 346 -18.14 -1.10 -11.22
C PHE A 346 -19.63 -0.94 -10.88
N GLU A 347 -20.47 -1.97 -11.11
CA GLU A 347 -21.86 -1.98 -10.63
C GLU A 347 -21.96 -1.78 -9.10
N THR A 348 -21.01 -2.29 -8.36
CA THR A 348 -20.94 -2.11 -6.91
C THR A 348 -20.53 -0.67 -6.57
N LEU A 349 -19.54 -0.12 -7.27
CA LEU A 349 -19.11 1.29 -7.13
C LEU A 349 -20.25 2.27 -7.43
N ASP A 350 -20.97 2.08 -8.52
CA ASP A 350 -22.09 2.96 -8.94
C ASP A 350 -23.21 3.06 -7.88
N ARG A 351 -23.30 2.07 -6.99
CA ARG A 351 -24.29 2.04 -5.91
C ARG A 351 -23.78 2.64 -4.60
N ILE A 352 -22.49 2.87 -4.48
CA ILE A 352 -21.91 3.55 -3.31
C ILE A 352 -22.21 5.04 -3.42
N PRO A 353 -22.83 5.67 -2.40
CA PRO A 353 -23.06 7.10 -2.40
C PRO A 353 -21.77 7.90 -2.57
N GLU A 354 -21.89 9.09 -3.16
CA GLU A 354 -20.80 10.05 -3.25
C GLU A 354 -20.20 10.32 -1.87
N GLU A 355 -18.88 10.27 -1.78
CA GLU A 355 -18.17 10.42 -0.52
C GLU A 355 -18.16 11.88 -0.06
N SER A 356 -18.13 12.10 1.25
CA SER A 356 -18.00 13.43 1.81
C SER A 356 -16.62 14.05 1.46
N GLU A 357 -16.61 15.38 1.31
CA GLU A 357 -15.37 16.15 1.13
C GLU A 357 -14.37 15.86 2.28
N ILE A 358 -13.08 15.88 1.94
CA ILE A 358 -12.02 15.64 2.93
C ILE A 358 -11.81 16.90 3.78
N ASP A 359 -11.96 16.77 5.08
CA ASP A 359 -11.58 17.82 6.02
C ASP A 359 -10.07 17.75 6.35
N PHE A 360 -9.27 18.46 5.55
CA PHE A 360 -7.83 18.58 5.77
C PHE A 360 -7.44 19.37 7.03
N ASN A 361 -8.38 20.06 7.67
CA ASN A 361 -8.12 20.85 8.88
C ASN A 361 -8.35 20.07 10.19
N THR A 362 -8.71 18.80 10.08
CA THR A 362 -8.92 17.95 11.27
C THR A 362 -7.63 17.78 12.09
N ASN A 363 -7.75 17.68 13.40
CA ASN A 363 -6.62 17.46 14.31
C ASN A 363 -5.92 16.11 14.10
N ASN A 364 -6.57 15.15 13.43
CA ASN A 364 -6.02 13.83 13.13
C ASN A 364 -6.50 13.37 11.76
N LEU A 365 -5.85 13.87 10.72
CA LEU A 365 -6.20 13.55 9.34
C LEU A 365 -6.09 12.05 9.04
N GLU A 366 -5.05 11.37 9.53
CA GLU A 366 -4.88 9.93 9.32
C GLU A 366 -6.10 9.13 9.82
N LYS A 367 -6.59 9.47 11.02
CA LYS A 367 -7.80 8.84 11.55
C LYS A 367 -9.03 9.17 10.71
N HIS A 368 -9.14 10.40 10.21
CA HIS A 368 -10.26 10.83 9.37
C HIS A 368 -10.25 10.05 8.03
N LEU A 369 -9.11 9.96 7.34
CA LEU A 369 -9.00 9.24 6.08
C LEU A 369 -9.20 7.72 6.26
N ASN A 370 -8.67 7.13 7.32
CA ASN A 370 -8.94 5.72 7.66
C ASN A 370 -10.43 5.47 7.96
N ALA A 371 -11.13 6.41 8.57
CA ALA A 371 -12.58 6.30 8.79
C ALA A 371 -13.34 6.36 7.45
N ARG A 372 -12.95 7.25 6.53
CA ARG A 372 -13.49 7.36 5.17
C ARG A 372 -13.29 6.06 4.37
N ASP A 373 -12.10 5.46 4.44
CA ASP A 373 -11.81 4.17 3.79
C ASP A 373 -12.65 3.02 4.39
N ASN A 374 -12.83 3.01 5.71
CA ASN A 374 -13.70 2.05 6.37
C ASN A 374 -15.17 2.25 6.02
N GLU A 375 -15.65 3.48 5.91
CA GLU A 375 -17.02 3.79 5.49
C GLU A 375 -17.28 3.31 4.06
N PHE A 376 -16.35 3.55 3.14
CA PHE A 376 -16.40 3.02 1.78
C PHE A 376 -16.57 1.49 1.78
N PHE A 377 -15.78 0.77 2.58
CA PHE A 377 -15.87 -0.68 2.69
C PHE A 377 -17.20 -1.14 3.33
N GLU A 378 -17.61 -0.51 4.43
CA GLU A 378 -18.87 -0.86 5.11
C GLU A 378 -20.10 -0.61 4.22
N THR A 379 -20.11 0.49 3.47
CA THR A 379 -21.18 0.82 2.52
C THR A 379 -21.29 -0.24 1.42
N SER A 380 -20.18 -0.80 0.95
CA SER A 380 -20.17 -1.87 -0.06
C SER A 380 -20.84 -3.16 0.39
N LYS A 381 -21.20 -3.30 1.66
CA LYS A 381 -21.98 -4.43 2.18
C LYS A 381 -23.48 -4.30 1.88
N PHE A 382 -24.01 -3.11 1.68
CA PHE A 382 -25.44 -2.86 1.42
C PHE A 382 -26.39 -3.60 2.37
N GLY A 383 -26.02 -3.62 3.67
CA GLY A 383 -26.77 -4.30 4.71
C GLY A 383 -26.55 -5.82 4.81
N LYS A 384 -25.63 -6.39 4.03
CA LYS A 384 -25.18 -7.80 4.13
C LYS A 384 -24.07 -7.95 5.17
N SER A 385 -23.73 -9.18 5.51
CA SER A 385 -22.59 -9.50 6.38
C SER A 385 -21.24 -9.36 5.68
N GLU A 386 -21.17 -9.59 4.36
CA GLU A 386 -19.97 -9.54 3.53
C GLU A 386 -20.07 -8.41 2.51
N SER A 387 -18.94 -7.76 2.22
CA SER A 387 -18.82 -6.75 1.17
C SER A 387 -19.00 -7.40 -0.20
N GLU A 388 -19.75 -6.72 -1.10
CA GLU A 388 -19.91 -7.18 -2.48
C GLU A 388 -18.58 -7.24 -3.24
N PHE A 389 -17.57 -6.43 -2.88
CA PHE A 389 -16.22 -6.55 -3.43
C PHE A 389 -15.58 -7.89 -3.10
N ILE A 390 -15.71 -8.34 -1.86
CA ILE A 390 -15.13 -9.61 -1.41
C ILE A 390 -15.93 -10.80 -1.97
N GLU A 391 -17.24 -10.72 -1.96
CA GLU A 391 -18.13 -11.70 -2.61
C GLU A 391 -17.76 -11.89 -4.09
N ASN A 392 -17.52 -10.79 -4.82
CA ASN A 392 -17.10 -10.78 -6.21
C ASN A 392 -15.75 -11.50 -6.43
N ILE A 393 -14.76 -11.24 -5.57
CA ILE A 393 -13.46 -11.97 -5.60
C ILE A 393 -13.70 -13.47 -5.40
N ASN A 394 -14.47 -13.87 -4.40
CA ASN A 394 -14.70 -15.27 -4.05
C ASN A 394 -15.41 -16.03 -5.18
N ASN A 395 -16.40 -15.40 -5.81
CA ASN A 395 -17.12 -15.95 -6.94
C ASN A 395 -16.17 -16.18 -8.14
N ASN A 396 -15.40 -15.17 -8.53
CA ASN A 396 -14.49 -15.27 -9.68
C ASN A 396 -13.28 -16.19 -9.40
N LYS A 397 -12.80 -16.28 -8.15
CA LYS A 397 -11.81 -17.27 -7.74
C LYS A 397 -12.32 -18.69 -7.93
N THR A 398 -13.60 -18.92 -7.67
CA THR A 398 -14.26 -20.22 -7.93
C THR A 398 -14.29 -20.51 -9.43
N LEU A 399 -14.63 -19.52 -10.28
CA LEU A 399 -14.62 -19.67 -11.75
C LEU A 399 -13.21 -19.98 -12.29
N VAL A 400 -12.17 -19.29 -11.81
CA VAL A 400 -10.77 -19.62 -12.15
C VAL A 400 -10.46 -21.08 -11.76
N GLY A 401 -10.92 -21.52 -10.59
CA GLY A 401 -10.77 -22.90 -10.14
C GLY A 401 -11.46 -23.90 -11.06
N TYR A 402 -12.63 -23.57 -11.57
CA TYR A 402 -13.36 -24.40 -12.54
C TYR A 402 -12.64 -24.45 -13.90
N ASN A 403 -12.21 -23.31 -14.42
CA ASN A 403 -11.47 -23.26 -15.68
C ASN A 403 -10.18 -24.10 -15.63
N ARG A 404 -9.43 -24.02 -14.53
CA ARG A 404 -8.24 -24.87 -14.33
C ARG A 404 -8.54 -26.37 -14.22
N ALA A 405 -9.75 -26.73 -13.84
CA ALA A 405 -10.19 -28.10 -13.73
C ALA A 405 -10.97 -28.56 -14.96
N SER A 406 -11.09 -27.74 -16.02
CA SER A 406 -11.85 -28.05 -17.24
C SER A 406 -11.37 -29.32 -17.95
N ASP A 407 -10.06 -29.62 -17.86
CA ASP A 407 -9.48 -30.86 -18.39
C ASP A 407 -9.78 -32.11 -17.54
N ALA A 408 -10.44 -31.94 -16.38
CA ALA A 408 -10.85 -33.02 -15.49
C ALA A 408 -12.36 -32.97 -15.25
N PRO A 409 -13.20 -33.20 -16.28
CA PRO A 409 -14.65 -33.06 -16.23
C PRO A 409 -15.30 -33.92 -15.12
N GLU A 410 -14.76 -35.09 -14.84
CA GLU A 410 -15.25 -35.96 -13.74
C GLU A 410 -15.18 -35.23 -12.36
N LYS A 411 -14.10 -34.49 -12.09
CA LYS A 411 -13.94 -33.73 -10.85
C LYS A 411 -14.98 -32.60 -10.74
N LEU A 412 -15.26 -31.91 -11.84
CA LEU A 412 -16.27 -30.86 -11.88
C LEU A 412 -17.67 -31.40 -11.69
N VAL A 413 -18.01 -32.48 -12.36
CA VAL A 413 -19.33 -33.16 -12.20
C VAL A 413 -19.52 -33.64 -10.76
N LYS A 414 -18.49 -34.25 -10.14
CA LYS A 414 -18.55 -34.64 -8.72
C LYS A 414 -18.79 -33.45 -7.79
N LYS A 415 -18.10 -32.31 -8.03
CA LYS A 415 -18.33 -31.10 -7.23
C LYS A 415 -19.74 -30.52 -7.41
N ALA A 416 -20.26 -30.51 -8.65
CA ALA A 416 -21.63 -30.10 -8.92
C ALA A 416 -22.65 -30.95 -8.20
N SER A 417 -22.48 -32.29 -8.22
CA SER A 417 -23.32 -33.23 -7.49
C SER A 417 -23.27 -32.94 -5.99
N GLN A 418 -22.08 -32.85 -5.40
CA GLN A 418 -21.93 -32.57 -3.97
C GLN A 418 -22.54 -31.22 -3.55
N ALA A 419 -22.41 -30.17 -4.41
CA ALA A 419 -23.04 -28.89 -4.16
C ALA A 419 -24.58 -29.01 -4.19
N PHE A 420 -25.12 -29.78 -5.12
CA PHE A 420 -26.56 -30.03 -5.22
C PHE A 420 -27.07 -30.82 -4.01
N ASP A 421 -26.35 -31.86 -3.56
CA ASP A 421 -26.68 -32.64 -2.38
C ASP A 421 -26.69 -31.82 -1.08
N ALA A 422 -25.93 -30.74 -1.03
CA ALA A 422 -25.89 -29.83 0.12
C ALA A 422 -27.11 -28.88 0.20
N ILE A 423 -27.95 -28.82 -0.84
CA ILE A 423 -29.13 -27.96 -0.86
C ILE A 423 -30.17 -28.46 0.15
N LYS A 424 -30.52 -27.62 1.13
CA LYS A 424 -31.57 -27.89 2.09
C LYS A 424 -32.95 -27.65 1.48
N THR A 425 -33.58 -28.68 0.93
CA THR A 425 -34.90 -28.57 0.28
C THR A 425 -36.03 -28.13 1.23
N GLY A 426 -35.86 -28.31 2.54
CA GLY A 426 -36.78 -27.81 3.57
C GLY A 426 -36.62 -26.34 3.95
N HIS A 427 -35.63 -25.63 3.37
CA HIS A 427 -35.43 -24.20 3.67
C HIS A 427 -36.48 -23.34 2.96
N SER A 428 -37.04 -22.32 3.64
CA SER A 428 -38.11 -21.45 3.12
C SER A 428 -37.80 -20.78 1.79
N SER A 429 -36.52 -20.56 1.49
CA SER A 429 -36.10 -19.98 0.21
C SER A 429 -36.09 -20.97 -0.94
N PHE A 430 -36.11 -22.27 -0.68
CA PHE A 430 -36.05 -23.32 -1.71
C PHE A 430 -37.22 -23.21 -2.70
N SER A 431 -38.42 -22.94 -2.19
CA SER A 431 -39.64 -22.81 -3.00
C SER A 431 -39.80 -21.48 -3.71
N LYS A 432 -38.82 -20.53 -3.59
CA LYS A 432 -38.89 -19.27 -4.32
C LYS A 432 -38.75 -19.51 -5.83
N PRO A 433 -39.51 -18.78 -6.66
CA PRO A 433 -39.44 -18.92 -8.12
C PRO A 433 -38.04 -18.79 -8.69
N THR A 434 -37.22 -17.86 -8.12
CA THR A 434 -35.82 -17.66 -8.51
C THR A 434 -34.96 -18.93 -8.31
N VAL A 435 -35.14 -19.66 -7.22
CA VAL A 435 -34.38 -20.88 -6.95
C VAL A 435 -34.88 -22.04 -7.83
N GLN A 436 -36.20 -22.15 -8.00
CA GLN A 436 -36.78 -23.19 -8.85
C GLN A 436 -36.38 -23.03 -10.32
N ASN A 437 -36.36 -21.77 -10.84
CA ASN A 437 -35.89 -21.47 -12.19
C ASN A 437 -34.41 -21.86 -12.39
N LEU A 438 -33.53 -21.59 -11.40
CA LEU A 438 -32.11 -21.98 -11.48
C LEU A 438 -31.96 -23.51 -11.49
N ILE A 439 -32.78 -24.26 -10.75
CA ILE A 439 -32.77 -25.73 -10.76
C ILE A 439 -33.23 -26.24 -12.12
N GLU A 440 -34.27 -25.65 -12.70
CA GLU A 440 -34.78 -26.01 -14.03
C GLU A 440 -33.73 -25.75 -15.12
N GLU A 441 -33.07 -24.59 -15.09
CA GLU A 441 -31.97 -24.26 -16.00
C GLU A 441 -30.80 -25.25 -15.86
N LEU A 442 -30.42 -25.60 -14.64
CA LEU A 442 -29.35 -26.58 -14.38
C LEU A 442 -29.75 -27.95 -14.94
N GLY A 443 -30.98 -28.40 -14.69
CA GLY A 443 -31.53 -29.66 -15.24
C GLY A 443 -31.47 -29.65 -16.77
N THR A 444 -31.87 -28.56 -17.42
CA THR A 444 -31.81 -28.42 -18.86
C THR A 444 -30.39 -28.51 -19.40
N LYS A 445 -29.41 -27.86 -18.75
CA LYS A 445 -27.98 -27.92 -19.12
C LYS A 445 -27.42 -29.32 -18.99
N VAL A 446 -27.75 -30.03 -17.92
CA VAL A 446 -27.31 -31.41 -17.68
C VAL A 446 -27.87 -32.35 -18.75
N ILE A 447 -29.16 -32.28 -19.04
CA ILE A 447 -29.83 -33.14 -20.07
C ILE A 447 -29.26 -32.82 -21.46
N SER A 448 -29.04 -31.54 -21.80
CA SER A 448 -28.48 -31.16 -23.08
C SER A 448 -27.04 -31.66 -23.27
N SER A 449 -26.25 -31.75 -22.20
CA SER A 449 -24.88 -32.29 -22.27
C SER A 449 -24.83 -33.79 -22.51
N LEU A 450 -25.88 -34.52 -22.17
CA LEU A 450 -26.00 -35.95 -22.43
C LEU A 450 -26.47 -36.29 -23.85
N LYS A 451 -27.14 -35.35 -24.50
CA LYS A 451 -27.82 -35.53 -25.80
C LYS A 451 -26.91 -36.09 -26.91
N ASP A 452 -25.70 -35.58 -26.99
CA ASP A 452 -24.78 -35.93 -28.10
C ASP A 452 -23.95 -37.21 -27.83
N LYS A 453 -23.99 -37.75 -26.62
CA LYS A 453 -23.08 -38.83 -26.21
C LYS A 453 -23.76 -40.12 -25.70
N SER A 454 -25.06 -40.10 -25.43
CA SER A 454 -25.76 -41.26 -24.93
C SER A 454 -27.26 -41.11 -25.06
N THR A 455 -27.76 -41.30 -26.29
CA THR A 455 -29.21 -41.27 -26.59
C THR A 455 -30.02 -42.16 -25.66
N SER A 456 -29.53 -43.37 -25.31
CA SER A 456 -30.18 -44.30 -24.38
C SER A 456 -30.40 -43.66 -23.02
N LYS A 457 -29.37 -43.04 -22.44
CA LYS A 457 -29.49 -42.38 -21.11
C LYS A 457 -30.47 -41.21 -21.08
N VAL A 458 -30.56 -40.47 -22.19
CA VAL A 458 -31.54 -39.37 -22.32
C VAL A 458 -32.95 -39.95 -22.35
N LEU A 459 -33.17 -41.04 -23.06
CA LEU A 459 -34.46 -41.71 -23.13
C LEU A 459 -34.85 -42.33 -21.76
N ASP A 460 -33.90 -42.99 -21.08
CA ASP A 460 -34.11 -43.52 -19.74
C ASP A 460 -34.48 -42.37 -18.75
N HIS A 461 -33.83 -41.22 -18.88
CA HIS A 461 -34.14 -40.07 -18.02
C HIS A 461 -35.56 -39.50 -18.29
N ILE A 462 -35.98 -39.45 -19.56
CA ILE A 462 -37.34 -39.02 -19.94
C ILE A 462 -38.36 -39.97 -19.35
N ILE A 463 -38.11 -41.29 -19.40
CA ILE A 463 -38.99 -42.31 -18.82
C ILE A 463 -39.10 -42.09 -17.31
N ASN A 464 -37.96 -41.96 -16.61
CA ASN A 464 -37.93 -41.74 -15.17
C ASN A 464 -38.67 -40.46 -14.75
N LEU A 465 -38.54 -39.35 -15.54
CA LEU A 465 -39.26 -38.12 -15.29
C LEU A 465 -40.76 -38.29 -15.46
N LEU A 466 -41.22 -39.03 -16.49
CA LEU A 466 -42.64 -39.30 -16.69
C LEU A 466 -43.21 -40.18 -15.56
N GLU A 467 -42.46 -41.17 -15.09
CA GLU A 467 -42.85 -42.03 -13.97
C GLU A 467 -42.88 -41.31 -12.63
N SER A 468 -42.08 -40.23 -12.48
CA SER A 468 -42.04 -39.39 -11.28
C SER A 468 -43.25 -38.44 -11.15
N ILE A 469 -44.04 -38.27 -12.21
CA ILE A 469 -45.25 -37.42 -12.20
C ILE A 469 -46.35 -38.12 -11.41
N ASP A 470 -46.74 -37.56 -10.28
CA ASP A 470 -47.89 -37.99 -9.50
C ASP A 470 -49.19 -37.59 -10.20
N ILE A 471 -49.80 -38.55 -10.90
CA ILE A 471 -50.97 -38.33 -11.75
C ILE A 471 -52.14 -37.77 -10.92
N ASP A 472 -52.25 -38.14 -9.67
CA ASP A 472 -53.34 -37.69 -8.79
C ASP A 472 -53.19 -36.21 -8.35
N LYS A 473 -52.01 -35.63 -8.57
CA LYS A 473 -51.69 -34.24 -8.23
C LYS A 473 -51.60 -33.30 -9.45
N ILE A 474 -51.90 -33.79 -10.64
CA ILE A 474 -51.89 -32.93 -11.83
C ILE A 474 -53.10 -31.99 -11.78
N PRO A 475 -52.94 -30.66 -11.74
CA PRO A 475 -54.05 -29.73 -11.82
C PRO A 475 -54.76 -29.86 -13.17
N ASP A 476 -56.11 -29.69 -13.18
CA ASP A 476 -56.91 -29.79 -14.40
C ASP A 476 -56.39 -28.91 -15.54
N ALA A 477 -55.84 -27.73 -15.22
CA ALA A 477 -55.22 -26.82 -16.20
C ALA A 477 -53.94 -27.41 -16.87
N GLU A 478 -53.27 -28.40 -16.26
CA GLU A 478 -52.01 -29.01 -16.77
C GLU A 478 -52.30 -30.34 -17.53
N VAL A 479 -53.47 -30.90 -17.40
CA VAL A 479 -53.86 -32.14 -18.10
C VAL A 479 -53.72 -32.03 -19.61
N GLU A 480 -54.05 -30.86 -20.19
CA GLU A 480 -53.90 -30.63 -21.64
C GLU A 480 -52.42 -30.58 -22.07
N LYS A 481 -51.50 -30.13 -21.19
CA LYS A 481 -50.05 -30.19 -21.45
C LYS A 481 -49.53 -31.62 -21.48
N VAL A 482 -50.01 -32.46 -20.58
CA VAL A 482 -49.64 -33.90 -20.56
C VAL A 482 -50.12 -34.59 -21.84
N LYS A 483 -51.38 -34.32 -22.28
CA LYS A 483 -51.88 -34.83 -23.56
C LYS A 483 -51.09 -34.33 -24.77
N LEU A 484 -50.62 -33.06 -24.72
CA LEU A 484 -49.77 -32.48 -25.77
C LEU A 484 -48.41 -33.14 -25.84
N ILE A 485 -47.78 -33.46 -24.69
CA ILE A 485 -46.53 -34.21 -24.60
C ILE A 485 -46.67 -35.58 -25.25
N SER A 486 -47.73 -36.34 -24.87
CA SER A 486 -48.02 -37.65 -25.46
C SER A 486 -48.18 -37.58 -26.98
N LYS A 487 -48.95 -36.60 -27.49
CA LYS A 487 -49.11 -36.37 -28.93
C LYS A 487 -47.76 -36.03 -29.63
N LYS A 488 -46.92 -35.21 -29.00
CA LYS A 488 -45.59 -34.87 -29.54
C LYS A 488 -44.68 -36.10 -29.59
N ILE A 489 -44.64 -36.93 -28.57
CA ILE A 489 -43.85 -38.13 -28.53
C ILE A 489 -44.35 -39.13 -29.61
N THR A 490 -45.64 -39.36 -29.71
CA THR A 490 -46.23 -40.23 -30.73
C THR A 490 -45.93 -39.72 -32.15
N SER A 491 -46.07 -38.40 -32.38
CA SER A 491 -45.77 -37.78 -33.67
C SER A 491 -44.26 -37.89 -34.01
N TYR A 492 -43.38 -37.70 -33.02
CA TYR A 492 -41.94 -37.86 -33.21
C TYR A 492 -41.58 -39.32 -33.57
N CYS A 493 -42.13 -40.30 -32.89
CA CYS A 493 -41.91 -41.71 -33.20
C CYS A 493 -42.40 -42.03 -34.62
N TYR A 494 -43.60 -41.63 -34.97
CA TYR A 494 -44.19 -41.86 -36.30
C TYR A 494 -43.34 -41.25 -37.39
N HIS A 495 -42.87 -40.01 -37.24
CA HIS A 495 -42.09 -39.35 -38.26
C HIS A 495 -40.66 -39.88 -38.42
N ASN A 496 -40.07 -40.41 -37.37
CA ASN A 496 -38.63 -40.80 -37.39
C ASN A 496 -38.42 -42.30 -37.45
N PHE A 497 -39.39 -43.12 -37.01
CA PHE A 497 -39.22 -44.56 -36.94
C PHE A 497 -40.23 -45.37 -37.75
N ASP A 498 -41.47 -44.87 -37.90
CA ASP A 498 -42.55 -45.62 -38.55
C ASP A 498 -42.75 -45.30 -40.04
N LYS A 499 -41.98 -44.37 -40.63
CA LYS A 499 -42.07 -44.03 -42.06
C LYS A 499 -41.49 -45.09 -43.02
N GLY A 500 -41.00 -46.18 -42.50
CA GLY A 500 -40.32 -47.25 -43.28
C GLY A 500 -40.97 -48.63 -43.19
N LEU A 501 -42.13 -48.76 -42.54
CA LEU A 501 -42.90 -49.99 -42.50
C LEU A 501 -44.14 -49.93 -43.39
#